data_abd290a5c60270c0f469abe986fa004d
#
_entry.id   abd290a5c60270c0f469abe986fa004d
#
_cell.length_a   1.000
_cell.length_b   1.000
_cell.length_c   1.000
_cell.angle_alpha   90.00
_cell.angle_beta   90.00
_cell.angle_gamma   90.00
#
_symmetry.space_group_name_H-M   'P 1'
#
loop_
_entity.id
_entity.type
_entity.pdbx_description
1 polymer ?
#
loop_
_entity_poly.entity_id
_entity_poly.type
_entity_poly.pdbx_seq_one_letter_code
_entity_poly.pdbx_strand_id
1 'polypeptide(L)'
;MMIYEALSSLGVPVCHPPYKGAEETYITYQLLGQFGQLYAEGGEAETGVQYAVSIFAEGFAAGLLKRVKAALEEAGYIATVDMETYDKETGRTQIALIAETEGAEYG
;
A
#
# COMPACT_ATOMS: atom_id res chain seq x y z
N MET A 1 -8.98 -8.35 -6.44
CA MET A 1 -7.98 -7.62 -7.25
C MET A 1 -6.67 -7.60 -6.51
N MET A 2 -5.61 -7.87 -7.21
CA MET A 2 -4.29 -7.84 -6.59
C MET A 2 -3.83 -6.42 -6.35
N ILE A 3 -3.01 -6.24 -5.33
CA ILE A 3 -2.61 -4.90 -4.91
C ILE A 3 -1.86 -4.15 -6.02
N TYR A 4 -1.02 -4.84 -6.78
CA TYR A 4 -0.31 -4.19 -7.87
C TYR A 4 -1.28 -3.61 -8.90
N GLU A 5 -2.31 -4.38 -9.25
CA GLU A 5 -3.30 -3.93 -10.22
C GLU A 5 -4.05 -2.69 -9.71
N ALA A 6 -4.41 -2.71 -8.44
CA ALA A 6 -5.10 -1.56 -7.85
C ALA A 6 -4.25 -0.31 -7.92
N LEU A 7 -2.97 -0.42 -7.56
CA LEU A 7 -2.08 0.74 -7.51
C LEU A 7 -1.62 1.18 -8.90
N SER A 8 -1.43 0.26 -9.81
CA SER A 8 -0.91 0.62 -11.13
C SER A 8 -1.88 1.46 -11.96
N SER A 9 -3.15 1.44 -11.60
CA SER A 9 -4.15 2.25 -12.28
C SER A 9 -3.99 3.75 -12.02
N LEU A 10 -3.14 4.13 -11.09
CA LEU A 10 -2.99 5.52 -10.68
C LEU A 10 -2.06 6.34 -11.56
N GLY A 11 -1.37 5.69 -12.48
CA GLY A 11 -0.53 6.40 -13.44
C GLY A 11 0.85 6.79 -12.97
N VAL A 12 1.29 6.26 -11.83
CA VAL A 12 2.65 6.46 -11.33
C VAL A 12 3.35 5.11 -11.26
N PRO A 13 4.70 5.09 -11.25
CA PRO A 13 5.40 3.83 -11.13
C PRO A 13 5.06 3.12 -9.82
N VAL A 14 4.86 1.82 -9.91
CA VAL A 14 4.55 0.98 -8.75
C VAL A 14 5.46 -0.24 -8.81
N CYS A 15 6.18 -0.49 -7.73
CA CYS A 15 7.12 -1.61 -7.69
C CYS A 15 7.39 -2.04 -6.25
N HIS A 16 8.13 -3.14 -6.13
CA HIS A 16 8.68 -3.52 -4.83
C HIS A 16 9.86 -2.60 -4.53
N PRO A 17 10.12 -2.28 -3.24
CA PRO A 17 11.27 -1.45 -2.92
C PRO A 17 12.58 -2.20 -3.16
N PRO A 18 13.65 -1.49 -3.48
CA PRO A 18 13.69 -0.06 -3.71
C PRO A 18 13.33 0.29 -5.14
N TYR A 19 12.79 1.50 -5.33
CA TYR A 19 12.53 2.00 -6.67
C TYR A 19 13.85 2.46 -7.31
N LYS A 20 14.10 2.01 -8.52
CA LYS A 20 15.34 2.32 -9.21
C LYS A 20 15.17 3.17 -10.45
N GLY A 21 13.99 3.72 -10.65
CA GLY A 21 13.72 4.58 -11.79
C GLY A 21 14.08 6.02 -11.52
N ALA A 22 13.73 6.88 -12.45
CA ALA A 22 14.06 8.30 -12.40
C ALA A 22 12.89 9.19 -11.97
N GLU A 23 11.71 8.63 -11.81
CA GLU A 23 10.55 9.42 -11.42
C GLU A 23 10.62 9.84 -9.97
N GLU A 24 10.18 11.05 -9.68
CA GLU A 24 10.19 11.57 -8.32
C GLU A 24 8.95 11.17 -7.52
N THR A 25 7.88 10.82 -8.22
CA THR A 25 6.66 10.33 -7.60
C THR A 25 6.46 8.88 -7.97
N TYR A 26 6.39 8.02 -6.97
CA TYR A 26 6.22 6.60 -7.20
C TYR A 26 5.67 5.95 -5.95
N ILE A 27 5.23 4.70 -6.10
CA ILE A 27 4.66 3.92 -5.00
C ILE A 27 5.44 2.62 -4.90
N THR A 28 5.79 2.23 -3.68
CA THR A 28 6.33 0.90 -3.43
C THR A 28 5.37 0.12 -2.55
N TYR A 29 5.40 -1.19 -2.70
CA TYR A 29 4.60 -2.06 -1.84
C TYR A 29 5.38 -3.33 -1.55
N GLN A 30 5.19 -3.87 -0.36
CA GLN A 30 5.78 -5.16 -0.03
C GLN A 30 4.92 -5.86 0.99
N LEU A 31 4.94 -7.16 0.94
CA LEU A 31 4.18 -7.98 1.86
C LEU A 31 4.81 -7.87 3.24
N LEU A 32 4.00 -7.48 4.22
CA LEU A 32 4.43 -7.47 5.61
C LEU A 32 4.23 -8.83 6.24
N GLY A 33 3.15 -9.49 5.89
CA GLY A 33 2.89 -10.80 6.45
C GLY A 33 1.52 -11.31 6.10
N GLN A 34 1.36 -12.57 6.34
CA GLN A 34 0.07 -13.23 6.30
C GLN A 34 -0.28 -13.63 7.71
N PHE A 35 -1.53 -13.50 8.07
CA PHE A 35 -1.97 -13.96 9.36
C PHE A 35 -3.28 -14.73 9.18
N GLY A 36 -3.48 -15.73 10.02
CA GLY A 36 -4.68 -16.50 10.00
C GLY A 36 -5.48 -16.24 11.25
N GLN A 37 -6.77 -16.45 11.16
CA GLN A 37 -7.59 -16.45 12.35
C GLN A 37 -7.51 -17.82 12.98
N LEU A 38 -6.60 -17.94 13.92
CA LEU A 38 -6.27 -19.23 14.53
C LEU A 38 -7.43 -19.82 15.31
N TYR A 39 -8.43 -18.99 15.60
CA TYR A 39 -9.53 -19.40 16.46
C TYR A 39 -10.82 -19.59 15.69
N ALA A 40 -10.74 -19.69 14.38
CA ALA A 40 -11.94 -19.91 13.59
C ALA A 40 -12.53 -21.25 13.95
N GLU A 41 -13.75 -21.23 14.42
CA GLU A 41 -14.45 -22.43 14.76
C GLU A 41 -14.82 -23.17 13.49
N GLY A 42 -14.77 -24.49 13.54
CA GLY A 42 -15.03 -25.29 12.37
C GLY A 42 -13.80 -25.59 11.54
N GLY A 43 -12.65 -25.13 11.98
CA GLY A 43 -11.39 -25.52 11.39
C GLY A 43 -10.98 -24.78 10.14
N GLU A 44 -11.75 -23.79 9.71
CA GLU A 44 -11.34 -22.98 8.58
C GLU A 44 -10.89 -21.62 9.07
N ALA A 45 -9.61 -21.36 8.91
CA ALA A 45 -9.06 -20.07 9.24
C ALA A 45 -8.99 -19.22 8.00
N GLU A 46 -9.47 -18.00 8.10
CA GLU A 46 -9.29 -17.03 7.04
C GLU A 46 -7.87 -16.49 7.12
N THR A 47 -7.25 -16.34 5.97
CA THR A 47 -5.91 -15.80 5.90
C THR A 47 -5.98 -14.34 5.58
N GLY A 48 -5.46 -13.52 6.47
CA GLY A 48 -5.32 -12.10 6.24
C GLY A 48 -3.97 -11.79 5.63
N VAL A 49 -3.91 -10.70 4.92
CA VAL A 49 -2.68 -10.25 4.27
C VAL A 49 -2.47 -8.77 4.58
N GLN A 50 -1.25 -8.42 4.95
CA GLN A 50 -0.86 -7.04 5.18
C GLN A 50 0.25 -6.64 4.25
N TYR A 51 0.09 -5.48 3.63
CA TYR A 51 1.12 -4.88 2.79
C TYR A 51 1.54 -3.55 3.36
N ALA A 52 2.82 -3.26 3.27
CA ALA A 52 3.32 -1.92 3.50
C ALA A 52 3.31 -1.21 2.15
N VAL A 53 2.58 -0.11 2.07
CA VAL A 53 2.50 0.69 0.86
C VAL A 53 3.13 2.04 1.17
N SER A 54 4.10 2.45 0.37
CA SER A 54 4.76 3.74 0.58
C SER A 54 4.58 4.61 -0.65
N ILE A 55 4.16 5.83 -0.42
CA ILE A 55 4.02 6.84 -1.46
C ILE A 55 5.18 7.80 -1.32
N PHE A 56 5.92 7.98 -2.40
CA PHE A 56 6.99 8.97 -2.45
C PHE A 56 6.60 10.02 -3.45
N ALA A 57 6.63 11.28 -3.05
CA ALA A 57 6.22 12.37 -3.92
C ALA A 57 7.04 13.61 -3.63
N GLU A 58 7.17 14.46 -4.63
CA GLU A 58 7.74 15.77 -4.46
C GLU A 58 6.64 16.70 -3.98
N GLY A 59 6.92 17.47 -2.93
CA GLY A 59 5.92 18.38 -2.38
C GLY A 59 4.84 17.65 -1.60
N PHE A 60 3.64 18.19 -1.64
CA PHE A 60 2.51 17.61 -0.93
C PHE A 60 1.87 16.48 -1.71
N ALA A 61 1.54 15.42 -1.03
CA ALA A 61 1.01 14.23 -1.66
C ALA A 61 -0.44 13.93 -1.25
N ALA A 62 -1.15 14.89 -0.70
CA ALA A 62 -2.50 14.66 -0.19
C ALA A 62 -3.46 14.14 -1.26
N GLY A 63 -3.38 14.68 -2.47
CA GLY A 63 -4.23 14.23 -3.55
C GLY A 63 -3.92 12.81 -3.97
N LEU A 64 -2.65 12.47 -4.05
CA LEU A 64 -2.25 11.11 -4.39
C LEU A 64 -2.61 10.13 -3.28
N LEU A 65 -2.42 10.52 -2.03
CA LEU A 65 -2.82 9.70 -0.89
C LEU A 65 -4.30 9.34 -0.97
N LYS A 66 -5.13 10.32 -1.25
CA LYS A 66 -6.57 10.10 -1.36
C LYS A 66 -6.89 9.08 -2.47
N ARG A 67 -6.22 9.20 -3.60
CA ARG A 67 -6.41 8.29 -4.72
C ARG A 67 -5.92 6.88 -4.40
N VAL A 68 -4.79 6.77 -3.71
CA VAL A 68 -4.24 5.48 -3.29
C VAL A 68 -5.20 4.80 -2.32
N LYS A 69 -5.69 5.51 -1.32
CA LYS A 69 -6.64 4.95 -0.38
C LYS A 69 -7.90 4.47 -1.08
N ALA A 70 -8.43 5.29 -1.98
CA ALA A 70 -9.64 4.92 -2.71
C ALA A 70 -9.41 3.66 -3.57
N ALA A 71 -8.27 3.57 -4.24
CA ALA A 71 -7.96 2.42 -5.06
C ALA A 71 -7.83 1.15 -4.23
N LEU A 72 -7.19 1.24 -3.07
CA LEU A 72 -7.03 0.10 -2.18
C LEU A 72 -8.38 -0.34 -1.63
N GLU A 73 -9.20 0.61 -1.21
CA GLU A 73 -10.52 0.28 -0.66
C GLU A 73 -11.42 -0.35 -1.71
N GLU A 74 -11.34 0.12 -2.93
CA GLU A 74 -12.09 -0.45 -4.03
C GLU A 74 -11.66 -1.87 -4.34
N ALA A 75 -10.41 -2.19 -4.08
CA ALA A 75 -9.88 -3.53 -4.28
C ALA A 75 -10.12 -4.44 -3.07
N GLY A 76 -10.75 -3.95 -2.02
CA GLY A 76 -11.08 -4.76 -0.86
C GLY A 76 -10.11 -4.66 0.29
N TYR A 77 -9.21 -3.70 0.25
CA TYR A 77 -8.25 -3.50 1.35
C TYR A 77 -8.74 -2.42 2.29
N ILE A 78 -8.36 -2.54 3.55
CA ILE A 78 -8.51 -1.47 4.52
C ILE A 78 -7.15 -0.78 4.56
N ALA A 79 -7.13 0.50 4.22
CA ALA A 79 -5.89 1.26 4.15
C ALA A 79 -5.82 2.24 5.31
N THR A 80 -4.75 2.14 6.09
CA THR A 80 -4.53 2.98 7.24
C THR A 80 -3.20 3.69 7.09
N VAL A 81 -3.18 4.99 7.27
CA VAL A 81 -1.94 5.75 7.23
C VAL A 81 -1.17 5.47 8.51
N ASP A 82 0.06 5.03 8.35
CA ASP A 82 0.94 4.71 9.45
C ASP A 82 1.84 5.89 9.79
N MET A 83 2.38 6.54 8.78
CA MET A 83 3.32 7.63 9.00
C MET A 83 3.40 8.53 7.78
N GLU A 84 3.59 9.82 8.02
CA GLU A 84 3.91 10.76 6.96
C GLU A 84 5.17 11.50 7.35
N THR A 85 6.14 11.56 6.45
CA THR A 85 7.41 12.22 6.70
C THR A 85 7.72 13.17 5.56
N TYR A 86 8.12 14.37 5.89
CA TYR A 86 8.52 15.35 4.90
C TYR A 86 9.99 15.70 5.11
N ASP A 87 10.77 15.59 4.04
CA ASP A 87 12.19 15.94 4.08
C ASP A 87 12.37 17.34 3.52
N LYS A 88 12.73 18.27 4.38
CA LYS A 88 12.91 19.68 4.01
C LYS A 88 14.05 19.89 3.03
N GLU A 89 15.06 19.06 3.09
CA GLU A 89 16.22 19.22 2.23
C GLU A 89 15.92 18.84 0.79
N THR A 90 15.17 17.79 0.59
CA THR A 90 14.84 17.31 -0.75
C THR A 90 13.49 17.78 -1.24
N GLY A 91 12.65 18.28 -0.33
CA GLY A 91 11.27 18.64 -0.67
C GLY A 91 10.37 17.42 -0.91
N ARG A 92 10.77 16.28 -0.41
CA ARG A 92 10.10 15.02 -0.69
C ARG A 92 9.24 14.58 0.47
N THR A 93 8.06 14.08 0.16
CA THR A 93 7.14 13.52 1.14
C THR A 93 7.11 12.01 0.98
N GLN A 94 7.13 11.31 2.10
CA GLN A 94 6.90 9.87 2.13
C GLN A 94 5.70 9.60 3.02
N ILE A 95 4.74 8.85 2.50
CA ILE A 95 3.58 8.44 3.27
C ILE A 95 3.56 6.92 3.30
N ALA A 96 3.57 6.37 4.50
CA ALA A 96 3.51 4.92 4.68
C ALA A 96 2.10 4.53 5.10
N LEU A 97 1.54 3.55 4.42
CA LEU A 97 0.23 3.01 4.73
C LEU A 97 0.35 1.51 4.99
N ILE A 98 -0.59 1.00 5.75
CA ILE A 98 -0.79 -0.43 5.90
C ILE A 98 -2.08 -0.78 5.17
N ALA A 99 -2.00 -1.70 4.24
CA ALA A 99 -3.17 -2.20 3.52
C ALA A 99 -3.43 -3.63 3.95
N GLU A 100 -4.61 -3.90 4.46
CA GLU A 100 -4.98 -5.21 4.97
C GLU A 100 -6.21 -5.74 4.29
N THR A 101 -6.24 -7.06 4.09
CA THR A 101 -7.43 -7.72 3.63
C THR A 101 -7.49 -9.11 4.24
N GLU A 102 -8.70 -9.67 4.33
CA GLU A 102 -8.92 -10.99 4.88
C GLU A 102 -9.36 -11.97 3.81
N GLY A 103 -8.97 -13.22 3.99
CA GLY A 103 -9.44 -14.32 3.16
C GLY A 103 -9.09 -14.18 1.71
N ALA A 104 -8.09 -13.41 1.41
CA ALA A 104 -7.87 -13.05 0.05
C ALA A 104 -6.59 -13.60 -0.51
N GLU A 105 -6.51 -13.49 -1.76
CA GLU A 105 -5.33 -13.65 -2.52
C GLU A 105 -4.36 -12.53 -2.21
N TYR A 106 -3.12 -12.80 -2.44
CA TYR A 106 -2.11 -11.78 -2.36
C TYR A 106 -1.26 -11.83 -3.62
N GLY A 107 -0.81 -10.70 -4.01
CA GLY A 107 -0.07 -10.58 -5.25
C GLY A 107 1.40 -10.30 -5.08
#